data_0d7b61ba4a693d5afdf54a86e36357cd
#
_entry.id   0d7b61ba4a693d5afdf54a86e36357cd
#
_cell.length_a   1.000
_cell.length_b   1.000
_cell.length_c   1.000
_cell.angle_alpha   90.00
_cell.angle_beta   90.00
_cell.angle_gamma   90.00
#
_symmetry.space_group_name_H-M   'P 1'
#
loop_
_entity.id
_entity.type
_entity.pdbx_description
1 polymer ?
#
loop_
_entity_poly.entity_id
_entity_poly.type
_entity_poly.pdbx_seq_one_letter_code
_entity_poly.pdbx_strand_id
1 'polypeptide(L)'
;MAELSDEREKSLAIHKAAWRLVPFLAILYFVSFLDRVNVGFAALTMNADIGLSASAFGSGAGIFFIGYILFTVPANIMLQRIGAARWMAVLTIFWGIVSLCNGFVHTPTQFYLLRFLLGAAESGFFPGVILYLSFWFPSDVRGRITGNFFAAVPLSNVFGAPLSGWLLDHSALGLKGWQTMFLLEALPAIVLGVVALFWLTNTPAEAGWLSQHQRATLQAAVSADRAEHGHERVLDGLLIPLMWGVGLLYFLLVVGLYGFGFWVPQILGSVGHLSHQQIGWATAVPYGAAVMCMFLWARNSDATQERYWHIALPSLVGAIMVSSTAALIDPVFMFCWS
;
A
#
# COMPACT_ATOMS: atom_id res chain seq x y z
N MET A 1 -38.57 19.00 11.03
CA MET A 1 -38.19 18.09 12.14
C MET A 1 -37.77 16.70 11.62
N ALA A 2 -38.55 16.07 10.72
CA ALA A 2 -38.15 14.77 10.12
C ALA A 2 -36.84 14.85 9.33
N GLU A 3 -36.66 15.87 8.52
CA GLU A 3 -35.45 16.10 7.69
C GLU A 3 -34.18 16.30 8.55
N LEU A 4 -34.28 17.04 9.66
CA LEU A 4 -33.16 17.21 10.62
C LEU A 4 -32.86 15.89 11.37
N SER A 5 -33.86 15.03 11.57
CA SER A 5 -33.66 13.70 12.13
C SER A 5 -32.91 12.79 11.17
N ASP A 6 -33.26 12.82 9.88
CA ASP A 6 -32.63 11.98 8.84
C ASP A 6 -31.17 12.40 8.58
N GLU A 7 -30.87 13.69 8.53
CA GLU A 7 -29.49 14.19 8.40
C GLU A 7 -28.62 13.81 9.62
N ARG A 8 -29.18 13.85 10.83
CA ARG A 8 -28.47 13.40 12.03
C ARG A 8 -28.19 11.91 12.00
N GLU A 9 -29.17 11.09 11.62
CA GLU A 9 -28.98 9.63 11.53
C GLU A 9 -27.99 9.25 10.42
N LYS A 10 -28.01 9.94 9.27
CA LYS A 10 -27.00 9.81 8.20
C LYS A 10 -25.60 10.09 8.74
N SER A 11 -25.40 11.21 9.43
CA SER A 11 -24.10 11.58 10.01
C SER A 11 -23.61 10.55 11.02
N LEU A 12 -24.50 10.05 11.89
CA LEU A 12 -24.18 9.00 12.85
C LEU A 12 -23.82 7.67 12.16
N ALA A 13 -24.53 7.31 11.09
CA ALA A 13 -24.25 6.10 10.32
C ALA A 13 -22.89 6.19 9.62
N ILE A 14 -22.58 7.32 8.98
CA ILE A 14 -21.28 7.59 8.37
C ILE A 14 -20.16 7.48 9.42
N HIS A 15 -20.34 8.09 10.59
CA HIS A 15 -19.34 8.05 11.67
C HIS A 15 -19.10 6.62 12.16
N LYS A 16 -20.16 5.85 12.43
CA LYS A 16 -20.04 4.44 12.83
C LYS A 16 -19.36 3.58 11.76
N ALA A 17 -19.73 3.78 10.48
CA ALA A 17 -19.12 3.06 9.37
C ALA A 17 -17.64 3.41 9.24
N ALA A 18 -17.29 4.69 9.33
CA ALA A 18 -15.89 5.14 9.25
C ALA A 18 -15.05 4.54 10.38
N TRP A 19 -15.50 4.59 11.63
CA TRP A 19 -14.76 4.02 12.76
C TRP A 19 -14.64 2.50 12.73
N ARG A 20 -15.58 1.80 12.11
CA ARG A 20 -15.52 0.35 12.00
C ARG A 20 -14.69 -0.13 10.81
N LEU A 21 -14.84 0.49 9.65
CA LEU A 21 -14.28 -0.02 8.41
C LEU A 21 -12.90 0.57 8.10
N VAL A 22 -12.72 1.88 8.28
CA VAL A 22 -11.49 2.56 7.85
C VAL A 22 -10.25 2.12 8.62
N PRO A 23 -10.27 1.99 9.97
CA PRO A 23 -9.10 1.48 10.69
C PRO A 23 -8.72 0.06 10.28
N PHE A 24 -9.72 -0.81 10.07
CA PHE A 24 -9.46 -2.17 9.62
C PHE A 24 -8.83 -2.23 8.23
N LEU A 25 -9.37 -1.45 7.28
CA LEU A 25 -8.80 -1.32 5.94
C LEU A 25 -7.39 -0.71 5.97
N ALA A 26 -7.16 0.27 6.85
CA ALA A 26 -5.84 0.88 7.02
C ALA A 26 -4.81 -0.13 7.58
N ILE A 27 -5.21 -1.00 8.50
CA ILE A 27 -4.35 -2.09 9.00
C ILE A 27 -4.04 -3.08 7.88
N LEU A 28 -5.02 -3.48 7.07
CA LEU A 28 -4.78 -4.33 5.90
C LEU A 28 -3.79 -3.70 4.92
N TYR A 29 -3.93 -2.39 4.67
CA TYR A 29 -3.04 -1.66 3.78
C TYR A 29 -1.64 -1.47 4.36
N PHE A 30 -1.54 -1.25 5.67
CA PHE A 30 -0.28 -1.25 6.40
C PHE A 30 0.47 -2.58 6.21
N VAL A 31 -0.21 -3.71 6.38
CA VAL A 31 0.40 -5.04 6.21
C VAL A 31 0.80 -5.28 4.76
N SER A 32 -0.01 -4.85 3.77
CA SER A 32 0.36 -4.94 2.35
C SER A 32 1.65 -4.17 2.04
N PHE A 33 1.84 -2.97 2.63
CA PHE A 33 3.08 -2.22 2.44
C PHE A 33 4.27 -2.80 3.21
N LEU A 34 4.03 -3.45 4.35
CA LEU A 34 5.06 -4.20 5.05
C LEU A 34 5.65 -5.30 4.16
N ASP A 35 4.80 -6.10 3.50
CA ASP A 35 5.20 -7.14 2.54
C ASP A 35 5.97 -6.61 1.31
N ARG A 36 5.77 -5.34 0.96
CA ARG A 36 6.52 -4.71 -0.14
C ARG A 36 7.90 -4.23 0.28
N VAL A 37 8.03 -3.76 1.51
CA VAL A 37 9.29 -3.20 2.04
C VAL A 37 10.24 -4.28 2.52
N ASN A 38 9.73 -5.36 3.10
CA ASN A 38 10.53 -6.43 3.70
C ASN A 38 11.52 -7.07 2.72
N VAL A 39 11.20 -7.14 1.44
CA VAL A 39 12.11 -7.68 0.42
C VAL A 39 13.41 -6.89 0.31
N GLY A 40 13.38 -5.57 0.54
CA GLY A 40 14.58 -4.73 0.61
C GLY A 40 15.48 -5.08 1.79
N PHE A 41 14.89 -5.44 2.93
CA PHE A 41 15.61 -5.94 4.10
C PHE A 41 16.10 -7.38 3.88
N ALA A 42 15.26 -8.26 3.33
CA ALA A 42 15.65 -9.63 3.00
C ALA A 42 16.91 -9.66 2.13
N ALA A 43 17.05 -8.73 1.20
CA ALA A 43 18.17 -8.62 0.29
C ALA A 43 19.53 -8.55 0.99
N LEU A 44 19.59 -8.03 2.22
CA LEU A 44 20.83 -7.92 3.00
C LEU A 44 21.51 -9.28 3.25
N THR A 45 20.72 -10.34 3.35
CA THR A 45 21.23 -11.70 3.64
C THR A 45 20.74 -12.72 2.61
N MET A 46 19.50 -12.63 2.14
CA MET A 46 18.90 -13.55 1.18
C MET A 46 19.68 -13.60 -0.15
N ASN A 47 20.13 -12.47 -0.66
CA ASN A 47 20.81 -12.40 -1.95
C ASN A 47 22.04 -13.32 -2.01
N ALA A 48 22.86 -13.33 -0.95
CA ALA A 48 24.00 -14.21 -0.84
C ALA A 48 23.58 -15.70 -0.74
N ASP A 49 22.49 -15.98 -0.03
CA ASP A 49 22.03 -17.34 0.22
C ASP A 49 21.48 -18.05 -1.01
N ILE A 50 20.81 -17.30 -1.91
CA ILE A 50 20.19 -17.88 -3.11
C ILE A 50 20.91 -17.50 -4.42
N GLY A 51 22.07 -16.85 -4.30
CA GLY A 51 22.92 -16.49 -5.44
C GLY A 51 22.35 -15.38 -6.32
N LEU A 52 21.66 -14.38 -5.73
CA LEU A 52 21.15 -13.21 -6.45
C LEU A 52 22.23 -12.13 -6.55
N SER A 53 22.55 -11.69 -7.77
CA SER A 53 23.26 -10.42 -7.98
C SER A 53 22.33 -9.22 -7.69
N ALA A 54 22.89 -8.02 -7.51
CA ALA A 54 22.12 -6.80 -7.35
C ALA A 54 21.17 -6.56 -8.54
N SER A 55 21.64 -6.80 -9.77
CA SER A 55 20.80 -6.69 -10.97
C SER A 55 19.67 -7.73 -10.98
N ALA A 56 19.94 -8.98 -10.61
CA ALA A 56 18.93 -10.03 -10.52
C ALA A 56 17.90 -9.72 -9.43
N PHE A 57 18.31 -9.17 -8.29
CA PHE A 57 17.41 -8.69 -7.26
C PHE A 57 16.50 -7.57 -7.79
N GLY A 58 17.06 -6.55 -8.44
CA GLY A 58 16.29 -5.44 -9.03
C GLY A 58 15.26 -5.95 -10.05
N SER A 59 15.65 -6.91 -10.91
CA SER A 59 14.73 -7.55 -11.86
C SER A 59 13.58 -8.28 -11.13
N GLY A 60 13.89 -9.03 -10.08
CA GLY A 60 12.87 -9.72 -9.27
C GLY A 60 11.94 -8.75 -8.54
N ALA A 61 12.46 -7.67 -7.99
CA ALA A 61 11.64 -6.60 -7.41
C ALA A 61 10.72 -5.96 -8.47
N GLY A 62 11.21 -5.76 -9.69
CA GLY A 62 10.45 -5.20 -10.82
C GLY A 62 9.36 -6.13 -11.34
N ILE A 63 9.59 -7.45 -11.39
CA ILE A 63 8.62 -8.46 -11.84
C ILE A 63 7.32 -8.41 -11.03
N PHE A 64 7.37 -8.03 -9.76
CA PHE A 64 6.19 -7.78 -8.94
C PHE A 64 5.21 -6.81 -9.64
N PHE A 65 5.71 -5.70 -10.16
CA PHE A 65 4.86 -4.70 -10.82
C PHE A 65 4.27 -5.20 -12.14
N ILE A 66 4.95 -6.11 -12.84
CA ILE A 66 4.40 -6.75 -14.03
C ILE A 66 3.17 -7.58 -13.65
N GLY A 67 3.27 -8.43 -12.62
CA GLY A 67 2.13 -9.17 -12.08
C GLY A 67 1.02 -8.23 -11.61
N TYR A 68 1.38 -7.18 -10.88
CA TYR A 68 0.43 -6.19 -10.37
C TYR A 68 -0.37 -5.52 -11.52
N ILE A 69 0.28 -5.02 -12.55
CA ILE A 69 -0.36 -4.32 -13.69
C ILE A 69 -1.26 -5.29 -14.46
N LEU A 70 -0.78 -6.50 -14.80
CA LEU A 70 -1.52 -7.46 -15.60
C LEU A 70 -2.81 -7.94 -14.90
N PHE A 71 -2.78 -8.08 -13.58
CA PHE A 71 -3.91 -8.61 -12.83
C PHE A 71 -4.81 -7.54 -12.19
N THR A 72 -4.45 -6.25 -12.22
CA THR A 72 -5.29 -5.17 -11.66
C THR A 72 -6.68 -5.15 -12.26
N VAL A 73 -6.82 -5.19 -13.59
CA VAL A 73 -8.13 -5.15 -14.25
C VAL A 73 -8.92 -6.44 -14.01
N PRO A 74 -8.38 -7.65 -14.23
CA PRO A 74 -9.07 -8.90 -13.90
C PRO A 74 -9.53 -8.97 -12.44
N ALA A 75 -8.69 -8.56 -11.49
CA ALA A 75 -9.02 -8.58 -10.07
C ALA A 75 -10.19 -7.64 -9.73
N ASN A 76 -10.25 -6.46 -10.35
CA ASN A 76 -11.38 -5.52 -10.16
C ASN A 76 -12.68 -6.02 -10.80
N ILE A 77 -12.63 -6.73 -11.91
CA ILE A 77 -13.80 -7.39 -12.50
C ILE A 77 -14.32 -8.46 -11.54
N MET A 78 -13.43 -9.27 -10.98
CA MET A 78 -13.81 -10.29 -9.99
C MET A 78 -14.41 -9.70 -8.73
N LEU A 79 -13.89 -8.56 -8.26
CA LEU A 79 -14.42 -7.83 -7.11
C LEU A 79 -15.89 -7.43 -7.32
N GLN A 80 -16.25 -6.94 -8.51
CA GLN A 80 -17.63 -6.60 -8.83
C GLN A 80 -18.56 -7.81 -8.87
N ARG A 81 -18.05 -8.99 -9.29
CA ARG A 81 -18.84 -10.23 -9.38
C ARG A 81 -19.01 -10.96 -8.05
N ILE A 82 -17.96 -11.03 -7.25
CA ILE A 82 -17.93 -11.80 -5.99
C ILE A 82 -18.43 -10.96 -4.81
N GLY A 83 -18.31 -9.63 -4.92
CA GLY A 83 -18.53 -8.68 -3.84
C GLY A 83 -17.22 -8.23 -3.20
N ALA A 84 -17.13 -6.93 -2.92
CA ALA A 84 -15.87 -6.30 -2.50
C ALA A 84 -15.30 -6.87 -1.21
N ALA A 85 -16.14 -7.09 -0.19
CA ALA A 85 -15.73 -7.60 1.11
C ALA A 85 -15.07 -8.99 1.01
N ARG A 86 -15.77 -9.92 0.35
CA ARG A 86 -15.27 -11.31 0.19
C ARG A 86 -14.03 -11.36 -0.68
N TRP A 87 -14.03 -10.61 -1.78
CA TRP A 87 -12.89 -10.61 -2.71
C TRP A 87 -11.63 -10.04 -2.07
N MET A 88 -11.72 -8.91 -1.36
CA MET A 88 -10.59 -8.36 -0.61
C MET A 88 -10.05 -9.35 0.43
N ALA A 89 -10.92 -10.05 1.15
CA ALA A 89 -10.52 -11.07 2.11
C ALA A 89 -9.76 -12.22 1.43
N VAL A 90 -10.26 -12.73 0.29
CA VAL A 90 -9.60 -13.80 -0.49
C VAL A 90 -8.24 -13.33 -1.00
N LEU A 91 -8.16 -12.12 -1.57
CA LEU A 91 -6.88 -11.56 -2.02
C LEU A 91 -5.89 -11.45 -0.86
N THR A 92 -6.35 -10.95 0.31
CA THR A 92 -5.49 -10.79 1.49
C THR A 92 -4.91 -12.12 1.98
N ILE A 93 -5.73 -13.18 2.06
CA ILE A 93 -5.27 -14.52 2.41
C ILE A 93 -4.27 -15.03 1.36
N PHE A 94 -4.61 -14.87 0.08
CA PHE A 94 -3.79 -15.38 -1.01
C PHE A 94 -2.42 -14.71 -1.06
N TRP A 95 -2.36 -13.36 -0.98
CA TRP A 95 -1.06 -12.69 -0.95
C TRP A 95 -0.25 -13.07 0.31
N GLY A 96 -0.91 -13.20 1.49
CA GLY A 96 -0.24 -13.64 2.71
C GLY A 96 0.40 -15.02 2.55
N ILE A 97 -0.28 -15.98 1.90
CA ILE A 97 0.28 -17.28 1.58
C ILE A 97 1.47 -17.16 0.62
N VAL A 98 1.35 -16.37 -0.44
CA VAL A 98 2.45 -16.16 -1.40
C VAL A 98 3.63 -15.45 -0.73
N SER A 99 3.38 -14.45 0.13
CA SER A 99 4.41 -13.78 0.93
C SER A 99 5.13 -14.76 1.84
N LEU A 100 4.40 -15.62 2.55
CA LEU A 100 4.97 -16.67 3.38
C LEU A 100 5.87 -17.62 2.56
N CYS A 101 5.47 -17.98 1.35
CA CYS A 101 6.27 -18.84 0.46
C CYS A 101 7.60 -18.19 0.06
N ASN A 102 7.76 -16.87 0.10
CA ASN A 102 9.06 -16.23 -0.13
C ASN A 102 10.11 -16.63 0.92
N GLY A 103 9.71 -17.04 2.13
CA GLY A 103 10.62 -17.58 3.13
C GLY A 103 11.24 -18.95 2.76
N PHE A 104 10.75 -19.59 1.71
CA PHE A 104 11.22 -20.92 1.27
C PHE A 104 11.85 -20.92 -0.13
N VAL A 105 12.24 -19.77 -0.65
CA VAL A 105 12.96 -19.69 -1.93
C VAL A 105 14.40 -20.17 -1.78
N HIS A 106 14.85 -20.92 -2.78
CA HIS A 106 16.23 -21.45 -2.85
C HIS A 106 16.94 -21.06 -4.15
N THR A 107 16.20 -20.53 -5.12
CA THR A 107 16.74 -20.18 -6.43
C THR A 107 16.22 -18.84 -6.93
N PRO A 108 16.96 -18.10 -7.77
CA PRO A 108 16.49 -16.87 -8.41
C PRO A 108 15.15 -17.04 -9.16
N THR A 109 14.95 -18.17 -9.83
CA THR A 109 13.72 -18.45 -10.57
C THR A 109 12.49 -18.55 -9.66
N GLN A 110 12.64 -19.22 -8.50
CA GLN A 110 11.56 -19.29 -7.50
C GLN A 110 11.23 -17.90 -6.95
N PHE A 111 12.26 -17.09 -6.67
CA PHE A 111 12.07 -15.71 -6.24
C PHE A 111 11.28 -14.90 -7.29
N TYR A 112 11.66 -14.96 -8.56
CA TYR A 112 10.93 -14.25 -9.63
C TYR A 112 9.47 -14.69 -9.75
N LEU A 113 9.22 -16.01 -9.69
CA LEU A 113 7.87 -16.55 -9.74
C LEU A 113 7.01 -16.03 -8.59
N LEU A 114 7.53 -16.10 -7.36
CA LEU A 114 6.79 -15.65 -6.18
C LEU A 114 6.60 -14.13 -6.17
N ARG A 115 7.57 -13.35 -6.64
CA ARG A 115 7.40 -11.89 -6.81
C ARG A 115 6.31 -11.57 -7.83
N PHE A 116 6.24 -12.27 -8.95
CA PHE A 116 5.17 -12.12 -9.92
C PHE A 116 3.80 -12.48 -9.32
N LEU A 117 3.70 -13.63 -8.66
CA LEU A 117 2.46 -14.09 -8.02
C LEU A 117 2.02 -13.14 -6.89
N LEU A 118 2.95 -12.61 -6.12
CA LEU A 118 2.65 -11.62 -5.07
C LEU A 118 2.08 -10.34 -5.69
N GLY A 119 2.67 -9.84 -6.76
CA GLY A 119 2.15 -8.70 -7.50
C GLY A 119 0.73 -8.95 -8.03
N ALA A 120 0.50 -10.12 -8.63
CA ALA A 120 -0.83 -10.51 -9.10
C ALA A 120 -1.85 -10.61 -7.95
N ALA A 121 -1.45 -11.17 -6.80
CA ALA A 121 -2.30 -11.33 -5.62
C ALA A 121 -2.70 -9.98 -4.98
N GLU A 122 -1.78 -9.01 -4.93
CA GLU A 122 -2.03 -7.70 -4.34
C GLU A 122 -2.75 -6.72 -5.27
N SER A 123 -2.76 -6.98 -6.57
CA SER A 123 -3.16 -6.03 -7.63
C SER A 123 -4.58 -5.46 -7.49
N GLY A 124 -5.50 -6.26 -6.98
CA GLY A 124 -6.91 -5.86 -6.80
C GLY A 124 -7.21 -5.20 -5.46
N PHE A 125 -6.27 -5.19 -4.51
CA PHE A 125 -6.57 -4.75 -3.15
C PHE A 125 -6.81 -3.24 -3.07
N PHE A 126 -5.85 -2.42 -3.50
CA PHE A 126 -5.98 -0.96 -3.39
C PHE A 126 -7.16 -0.40 -4.22
N PRO A 127 -7.29 -0.71 -5.53
CA PRO A 127 -8.47 -0.30 -6.28
C PRO A 127 -9.77 -0.85 -5.68
N GLY A 128 -9.71 -2.06 -5.12
CA GLY A 128 -10.80 -2.69 -4.40
C GLY A 128 -11.24 -1.90 -3.18
N VAL A 129 -10.30 -1.39 -2.38
CA VAL A 129 -10.61 -0.52 -1.23
C VAL A 129 -11.27 0.77 -1.69
N ILE A 130 -10.77 1.43 -2.73
CA ILE A 130 -11.39 2.67 -3.25
C ILE A 130 -12.83 2.42 -3.72
N LEU A 131 -13.06 1.34 -4.45
CA LEU A 131 -14.39 0.94 -4.88
C LEU A 131 -15.27 0.56 -3.68
N TYR A 132 -14.75 -0.17 -2.70
CA TYR A 132 -15.46 -0.52 -1.47
C TYR A 132 -15.89 0.73 -0.68
N LEU A 133 -15.00 1.69 -0.53
CA LEU A 133 -15.32 2.96 0.14
C LEU A 133 -16.42 3.73 -0.61
N SER A 134 -16.52 3.61 -1.94
CA SER A 134 -17.61 4.22 -2.70
C SER A 134 -18.97 3.52 -2.50
N PHE A 135 -18.99 2.29 -1.96
CA PHE A 135 -20.21 1.60 -1.58
C PHE A 135 -20.73 2.01 -0.19
N TRP A 136 -19.86 2.66 0.59
CA TRP A 136 -20.14 3.02 1.97
C TRP A 136 -20.27 4.53 2.21
N PHE A 137 -19.56 5.34 1.42
CA PHE A 137 -19.45 6.77 1.69
C PHE A 137 -19.79 7.61 0.44
N PRO A 138 -20.69 8.61 0.58
CA PRO A 138 -20.93 9.60 -0.45
C PRO A 138 -19.64 10.40 -0.77
N SER A 139 -19.59 11.02 -1.95
CA SER A 139 -18.40 11.72 -2.49
C SER A 139 -17.90 12.87 -1.61
N ASP A 140 -18.80 13.58 -0.93
CA ASP A 140 -18.53 14.72 -0.04
C ASP A 140 -17.62 14.35 1.15
N VAL A 141 -17.74 13.12 1.69
CA VAL A 141 -16.93 12.64 2.83
C VAL A 141 -15.82 11.67 2.41
N ARG A 142 -15.98 10.99 1.27
CA ARG A 142 -15.10 9.91 0.79
C ARG A 142 -13.65 10.37 0.61
N GLY A 143 -13.43 11.59 0.09
CA GLY A 143 -12.10 12.14 -0.11
C GLY A 143 -11.29 12.22 1.18
N ARG A 144 -11.87 12.72 2.27
CA ARG A 144 -11.22 12.80 3.59
C ARG A 144 -10.91 11.41 4.16
N ILE A 145 -11.85 10.48 4.02
CA ILE A 145 -11.69 9.09 4.49
C ILE A 145 -10.54 8.41 3.74
N THR A 146 -10.48 8.56 2.42
CA THR A 146 -9.41 8.01 1.59
C THR A 146 -8.06 8.64 1.93
N GLY A 147 -7.99 9.95 2.18
CA GLY A 147 -6.77 10.62 2.62
C GLY A 147 -6.20 10.04 3.92
N ASN A 148 -7.05 9.82 4.92
CA ASN A 148 -6.63 9.19 6.18
C ASN A 148 -6.12 7.75 5.99
N PHE A 149 -6.73 7.01 5.08
CA PHE A 149 -6.29 5.66 4.73
C PHE A 149 -4.86 5.63 4.16
N PHE A 150 -4.47 6.62 3.35
CA PHE A 150 -3.13 6.71 2.78
C PHE A 150 -2.01 6.89 3.82
N ALA A 151 -2.31 7.37 5.02
CA ALA A 151 -1.33 7.48 6.11
C ALA A 151 -0.73 6.12 6.51
N ALA A 152 -1.41 5.01 6.22
CA ALA A 152 -0.89 3.67 6.46
C ALA A 152 0.42 3.38 5.70
N VAL A 153 0.65 4.00 4.54
CA VAL A 153 1.84 3.76 3.70
C VAL A 153 3.15 4.16 4.40
N PRO A 154 3.37 5.43 4.76
CA PRO A 154 4.60 5.79 5.45
C PRO A 154 4.67 5.19 6.86
N LEU A 155 3.54 4.98 7.54
CA LEU A 155 3.51 4.33 8.85
C LEU A 155 3.99 2.88 8.78
N SER A 156 3.69 2.14 7.71
CA SER A 156 4.19 0.77 7.53
C SER A 156 5.72 0.72 7.45
N ASN A 157 6.36 1.73 6.87
CA ASN A 157 7.81 1.83 6.83
C ASN A 157 8.41 2.26 8.19
N VAL A 158 7.74 3.18 8.91
CA VAL A 158 8.19 3.63 10.24
C VAL A 158 8.26 2.47 11.23
N PHE A 159 7.28 1.59 11.21
CA PHE A 159 7.21 0.44 12.12
C PHE A 159 7.80 -0.83 11.50
N GLY A 160 7.61 -1.02 10.21
CA GLY A 160 8.07 -2.22 9.50
C GLY A 160 9.58 -2.29 9.37
N ALA A 161 10.24 -1.19 9.02
CA ALA A 161 11.70 -1.20 8.85
C ALA A 161 12.46 -1.62 10.12
N PRO A 162 12.17 -1.08 11.33
CA PRO A 162 12.78 -1.57 12.57
C PRO A 162 12.42 -3.03 12.88
N LEU A 163 11.18 -3.44 12.59
CA LEU A 163 10.73 -4.83 12.78
C LEU A 163 11.49 -5.78 11.87
N SER A 164 11.55 -5.50 10.57
CA SER A 164 12.28 -6.31 9.59
C SER A 164 13.76 -6.39 9.94
N GLY A 165 14.38 -5.26 10.32
CA GLY A 165 15.78 -5.23 10.74
C GLY A 165 16.03 -6.09 11.99
N TRP A 166 15.12 -6.04 12.97
CA TRP A 166 15.21 -6.89 14.17
C TRP A 166 15.03 -8.37 13.82
N LEU A 167 14.05 -8.72 12.99
CA LEU A 167 13.79 -10.10 12.59
C LEU A 167 14.94 -10.73 11.82
N LEU A 168 15.71 -9.98 11.03
CA LEU A 168 16.89 -10.47 10.33
C LEU A 168 17.97 -10.99 11.28
N ASP A 169 18.09 -10.42 12.48
CA ASP A 169 19.04 -10.86 13.51
C ASP A 169 18.52 -12.05 14.35
N HIS A 170 17.24 -12.46 14.13
CA HIS A 170 16.60 -13.52 14.92
C HIS A 170 16.17 -14.69 14.03
N SER A 171 16.91 -15.78 14.13
CA SER A 171 16.53 -17.06 13.53
C SER A 171 15.57 -17.82 14.43
N ALA A 172 14.52 -18.41 13.87
CA ALA A 172 13.57 -19.25 14.59
C ALA A 172 13.32 -20.56 13.84
N LEU A 173 12.99 -21.62 14.54
CA LEU A 173 12.63 -22.94 13.97
C LEU A 173 13.69 -23.53 13.02
N GLY A 174 14.97 -23.19 13.20
CA GLY A 174 16.04 -23.64 12.30
C GLY A 174 16.09 -22.90 10.96
N LEU A 175 15.30 -21.84 10.80
CA LEU A 175 15.25 -20.97 9.62
C LEU A 175 16.22 -19.79 9.78
N LYS A 176 16.74 -19.28 8.66
CA LYS A 176 17.55 -18.07 8.64
C LYS A 176 16.69 -16.83 8.98
N GLY A 177 17.31 -15.73 9.42
CA GLY A 177 16.60 -14.51 9.80
C GLY A 177 15.67 -13.98 8.71
N TRP A 178 16.11 -13.91 7.43
CA TRP A 178 15.26 -13.47 6.34
C TRP A 178 14.05 -14.40 6.08
N GLN A 179 14.20 -15.72 6.30
CA GLN A 179 13.11 -16.67 6.19
C GLN A 179 12.09 -16.46 7.33
N THR A 180 12.61 -16.32 8.56
CA THR A 180 11.80 -16.01 9.74
C THR A 180 11.02 -14.71 9.55
N MET A 181 11.64 -13.69 8.98
CA MET A 181 11.02 -12.41 8.69
C MET A 181 9.83 -12.56 7.73
N PHE A 182 10.00 -13.23 6.57
CA PHE A 182 8.88 -13.47 5.65
C PHE A 182 7.75 -14.27 6.30
N LEU A 183 8.06 -15.29 7.10
CA LEU A 183 7.03 -16.06 7.79
C LEU A 183 6.22 -15.20 8.76
N LEU A 184 6.90 -14.46 9.63
CA LEU A 184 6.24 -13.69 10.69
C LEU A 184 5.49 -12.47 10.16
N GLU A 185 6.01 -11.81 9.13
CA GLU A 185 5.35 -10.65 8.52
C GLU A 185 4.18 -11.02 7.60
N ALA A 186 4.17 -12.24 7.04
CA ALA A 186 3.05 -12.75 6.26
C ALA A 186 1.84 -13.20 7.10
N LEU A 187 2.08 -13.69 8.34
CA LEU A 187 1.01 -14.19 9.21
C LEU A 187 -0.11 -13.16 9.46
N PRO A 188 0.19 -11.88 9.77
CA PRO A 188 -0.85 -10.87 9.92
C PRO A 188 -1.77 -10.74 8.71
N ALA A 189 -1.25 -10.85 7.48
CA ALA A 189 -2.07 -10.80 6.27
C ALA A 189 -3.07 -11.96 6.22
N ILE A 190 -2.61 -13.20 6.50
CA ILE A 190 -3.48 -14.38 6.50
C ILE A 190 -4.56 -14.25 7.57
N VAL A 191 -4.16 -13.90 8.82
CA VAL A 191 -5.09 -13.74 9.94
C VAL A 191 -6.12 -12.65 9.66
N LEU A 192 -5.68 -11.47 9.22
CA LEU A 192 -6.56 -10.35 8.91
C LEU A 192 -7.46 -10.65 7.71
N GLY A 193 -6.98 -11.40 6.72
CA GLY A 193 -7.79 -11.87 5.61
C GLY A 193 -8.92 -12.79 6.06
N VAL A 194 -8.64 -13.72 6.99
CA VAL A 194 -9.69 -14.55 7.61
C VAL A 194 -10.66 -13.69 8.43
N VAL A 195 -10.17 -12.74 9.23
CA VAL A 195 -11.02 -11.81 9.98
C VAL A 195 -11.88 -10.98 9.03
N ALA A 196 -11.35 -10.54 7.88
CA ALA A 196 -12.08 -9.75 6.90
C ALA A 196 -13.35 -10.46 6.37
N LEU A 197 -13.34 -11.80 6.25
CA LEU A 197 -14.51 -12.59 5.83
C LEU A 197 -15.72 -12.38 6.75
N PHE A 198 -15.48 -12.10 8.03
CA PHE A 198 -16.53 -11.93 9.05
C PHE A 198 -16.74 -10.47 9.45
N TRP A 199 -15.74 -9.62 9.28
CA TRP A 199 -15.77 -8.22 9.71
C TRP A 199 -16.33 -7.28 8.65
N LEU A 200 -15.99 -7.51 7.37
CA LEU A 200 -16.43 -6.66 6.27
C LEU A 200 -17.79 -7.09 5.75
N THR A 201 -18.64 -6.11 5.46
CA THR A 201 -19.93 -6.27 4.77
C THR A 201 -19.89 -5.49 3.46
N ASN A 202 -20.56 -5.97 2.40
CA ASN A 202 -20.44 -5.34 1.07
C ASN A 202 -21.07 -3.94 1.02
N THR A 203 -22.24 -3.78 1.64
CA THR A 203 -23.05 -2.55 1.54
C THR A 203 -23.66 -2.17 2.88
N PRO A 204 -24.10 -0.91 3.06
CA PRO A 204 -24.84 -0.50 4.25
C PRO A 204 -26.10 -1.33 4.50
N ALA A 205 -26.78 -1.79 3.45
CA ALA A 205 -27.99 -2.58 3.57
C ALA A 205 -27.78 -3.93 4.32
N GLU A 206 -26.59 -4.52 4.16
CA GLU A 206 -26.20 -5.80 4.79
C GLU A 206 -25.64 -5.62 6.22
N ALA A 207 -25.45 -4.38 6.68
CA ALA A 207 -24.73 -4.07 7.92
C ALA A 207 -25.58 -4.32 9.17
N GLY A 208 -25.55 -5.51 9.74
CA GLY A 208 -26.29 -5.88 10.95
C GLY A 208 -25.96 -5.04 12.19
N TRP A 209 -24.83 -4.34 12.20
CA TRP A 209 -24.37 -3.44 13.28
C TRP A 209 -24.90 -2.00 13.17
N LEU A 210 -25.60 -1.64 12.07
CA LEU A 210 -26.37 -0.40 11.92
C LEU A 210 -27.85 -0.65 12.25
N SER A 211 -28.55 0.36 12.79
CA SER A 211 -30.01 0.30 12.93
C SER A 211 -30.68 0.26 11.55
N GLN A 212 -31.92 -0.20 11.48
CA GLN A 212 -32.67 -0.27 10.22
C GLN A 212 -32.77 1.11 9.56
N HIS A 213 -33.01 2.16 10.34
CA HIS A 213 -33.07 3.53 9.85
C HIS A 213 -31.72 4.03 9.32
N GLN A 214 -30.63 3.78 10.06
CA GLN A 214 -29.26 4.12 9.63
C GLN A 214 -28.88 3.43 8.33
N ARG A 215 -29.23 2.14 8.17
CA ARG A 215 -29.00 1.39 6.90
C ARG A 215 -29.73 2.04 5.74
N ALA A 216 -31.03 2.32 5.92
CA ALA A 216 -31.85 2.90 4.86
C ALA A 216 -31.35 4.30 4.45
N THR A 217 -31.06 5.17 5.42
CA THR A 217 -30.59 6.54 5.19
C THR A 217 -29.23 6.55 4.52
N LEU A 218 -28.26 5.75 4.99
CA LEU A 218 -26.94 5.68 4.40
C LEU A 218 -26.96 5.06 2.99
N GLN A 219 -27.76 4.00 2.79
CA GLN A 219 -27.92 3.37 1.48
C GLN A 219 -28.56 4.33 0.48
N ALA A 220 -29.57 5.12 0.89
CA ALA A 220 -30.19 6.12 0.05
C ALA A 220 -29.20 7.23 -0.35
N ALA A 221 -28.39 7.73 0.60
CA ALA A 221 -27.39 8.75 0.34
C ALA A 221 -26.33 8.26 -0.67
N VAL A 222 -25.80 7.05 -0.52
CA VAL A 222 -24.84 6.45 -1.45
C VAL A 222 -25.46 6.21 -2.84
N SER A 223 -26.74 5.78 -2.88
CA SER A 223 -27.43 5.54 -4.15
C SER A 223 -27.70 6.85 -4.91
N ALA A 224 -28.06 7.93 -4.22
CA ALA A 224 -28.23 9.26 -4.79
C ALA A 224 -26.92 9.81 -5.36
N ASP A 225 -25.82 9.73 -4.60
CA ASP A 225 -24.48 10.13 -5.04
C ASP A 225 -24.04 9.39 -6.33
N ARG A 226 -24.31 8.08 -6.43
CA ARG A 226 -24.02 7.30 -7.64
C ARG A 226 -24.89 7.68 -8.83
N ALA A 227 -26.16 8.01 -8.62
CA ALA A 227 -27.05 8.42 -9.69
C ALA A 227 -26.64 9.79 -10.28
N GLU A 228 -26.15 10.70 -9.41
CA GLU A 228 -25.72 12.03 -9.79
C GLU A 228 -24.40 12.03 -10.58
N HIS A 229 -23.43 11.20 -10.17
CA HIS A 229 -22.11 11.16 -10.80
C HIS A 229 -22.02 10.22 -12.01
N GLY A 230 -23.08 9.51 -12.35
CA GLY A 230 -23.25 8.72 -13.57
C GLY A 230 -22.22 7.57 -13.76
N HIS A 231 -22.44 6.77 -14.78
CA HIS A 231 -21.49 5.76 -15.24
C HIS A 231 -20.63 6.37 -16.35
N GLU A 232 -19.63 7.17 -15.98
CA GLU A 232 -18.60 7.55 -16.95
C GLU A 232 -17.89 6.25 -17.40
N ARG A 233 -17.86 6.03 -18.71
CA ARG A 233 -17.16 4.88 -19.26
C ARG A 233 -15.67 5.08 -19.04
N VAL A 234 -15.01 4.10 -18.42
CA VAL A 234 -13.55 4.12 -18.18
C VAL A 234 -12.77 4.43 -19.46
N LEU A 235 -13.28 3.98 -20.62
CA LEU A 235 -12.69 4.25 -21.93
C LEU A 235 -12.70 5.73 -22.31
N ASP A 236 -13.71 6.49 -21.91
CA ASP A 236 -13.79 7.93 -22.21
C ASP A 236 -12.70 8.70 -21.47
N GLY A 237 -12.36 8.26 -20.25
CA GLY A 237 -11.23 8.81 -19.48
C GLY A 237 -9.88 8.62 -20.19
N LEU A 238 -9.66 7.50 -20.89
CA LEU A 238 -8.42 7.25 -21.61
C LEU A 238 -8.21 8.18 -22.82
N LEU A 239 -9.26 8.84 -23.30
CA LEU A 239 -9.18 9.81 -24.39
C LEU A 239 -8.82 11.23 -23.91
N ILE A 240 -8.77 11.47 -22.59
CA ILE A 240 -8.45 12.76 -22.01
C ILE A 240 -6.92 12.89 -21.87
N PRO A 241 -6.23 13.82 -22.61
CA PRO A 241 -4.77 13.95 -22.53
C PRO A 241 -4.25 14.25 -21.12
N LEU A 242 -5.01 15.00 -20.32
CA LEU A 242 -4.67 15.31 -18.94
C LEU A 242 -4.51 14.05 -18.08
N MET A 243 -5.30 12.99 -18.32
CA MET A 243 -5.19 11.73 -17.59
C MET A 243 -3.83 11.05 -17.82
N TRP A 244 -3.29 11.14 -19.02
CA TRP A 244 -1.94 10.63 -19.32
C TRP A 244 -0.85 11.45 -18.65
N GLY A 245 -0.99 12.78 -18.61
CA GLY A 245 -0.06 13.66 -17.89
C GLY A 245 -0.03 13.40 -16.40
N VAL A 246 -1.19 13.27 -15.76
CA VAL A 246 -1.32 12.93 -14.33
C VAL A 246 -0.82 11.50 -14.08
N GLY A 247 -1.13 10.56 -14.96
CA GLY A 247 -0.65 9.18 -14.88
C GLY A 247 0.87 9.08 -14.97
N LEU A 248 1.50 9.82 -15.87
CA LEU A 248 2.97 9.90 -15.97
C LEU A 248 3.59 10.51 -14.71
N LEU A 249 3.04 11.61 -14.20
CA LEU A 249 3.51 12.21 -12.95
C LEU A 249 3.44 11.20 -11.80
N TYR A 250 2.30 10.53 -11.65
CA TYR A 250 2.12 9.52 -10.61
C TYR A 250 3.10 8.35 -10.79
N PHE A 251 3.30 7.87 -12.02
CA PHE A 251 4.28 6.83 -12.34
C PHE A 251 5.68 7.21 -11.89
N LEU A 252 6.15 8.42 -12.21
CA LEU A 252 7.49 8.90 -11.83
C LEU A 252 7.65 9.00 -10.31
N LEU A 253 6.62 9.47 -9.59
CA LEU A 253 6.62 9.53 -8.12
C LEU A 253 6.71 8.12 -7.51
N VAL A 254 5.95 7.17 -8.06
CA VAL A 254 5.93 5.76 -7.60
C VAL A 254 7.27 5.07 -7.87
N VAL A 255 7.90 5.31 -9.03
CA VAL A 255 9.25 4.81 -9.34
C VAL A 255 10.27 5.31 -8.30
N GLY A 256 10.23 6.60 -7.96
CA GLY A 256 11.08 7.16 -6.91
C GLY A 256 10.83 6.53 -5.54
N LEU A 257 9.57 6.37 -5.16
CA LEU A 257 9.17 5.78 -3.87
C LEU A 257 9.69 4.34 -3.71
N TYR A 258 9.43 3.49 -4.70
CA TYR A 258 9.84 2.08 -4.63
C TYR A 258 11.35 1.90 -4.87
N GLY A 259 11.95 2.71 -5.75
CA GLY A 259 13.39 2.72 -5.93
C GLY A 259 14.10 3.01 -4.61
N PHE A 260 13.68 4.06 -3.91
CA PHE A 260 14.20 4.35 -2.57
C PHE A 260 13.92 3.20 -1.59
N GLY A 261 12.69 2.74 -1.49
CA GLY A 261 12.27 1.72 -0.50
C GLY A 261 13.03 0.40 -0.62
N PHE A 262 13.32 -0.08 -1.85
CA PHE A 262 14.02 -1.35 -2.05
C PHE A 262 15.53 -1.27 -1.83
N TRP A 263 16.13 -0.10 -2.08
CA TRP A 263 17.59 0.03 -2.08
C TRP A 263 18.16 0.67 -0.80
N VAL A 264 17.38 1.45 -0.06
CA VAL A 264 17.86 2.12 1.17
C VAL A 264 18.46 1.15 2.17
N PRO A 265 17.85 -0.01 2.51
CA PRO A 265 18.48 -0.93 3.45
C PRO A 265 19.84 -1.42 2.96
N GLN A 266 19.98 -1.72 1.67
CA GLN A 266 21.23 -2.19 1.07
C GLN A 266 22.29 -1.08 1.02
N ILE A 267 21.91 0.16 0.69
CA ILE A 267 22.80 1.32 0.71
C ILE A 267 23.32 1.55 2.13
N LEU A 268 22.47 1.55 3.13
CA LEU A 268 22.87 1.72 4.53
C LEU A 268 23.77 0.58 5.01
N GLY A 269 23.49 -0.66 4.56
CA GLY A 269 24.33 -1.82 4.85
C GLY A 269 25.74 -1.75 4.23
N SER A 270 25.88 -1.07 3.07
CA SER A 270 27.17 -0.93 2.38
C SER A 270 28.05 0.20 2.92
N VAL A 271 27.46 1.24 3.50
CA VAL A 271 28.19 2.46 3.91
C VAL A 271 28.81 2.34 5.30
N GLY A 272 28.35 1.43 6.16
CA GLY A 272 28.82 1.38 7.54
C GLY A 272 28.76 -0.02 8.16
N HIS A 273 29.37 -0.16 9.33
CA HIS A 273 29.28 -1.36 10.17
C HIS A 273 28.00 -1.36 11.00
N LEU A 274 26.86 -1.06 10.35
CA LEU A 274 25.56 -1.01 11.01
C LEU A 274 25.00 -2.42 11.17
N SER A 275 24.44 -2.74 12.35
CA SER A 275 23.61 -3.94 12.50
C SER A 275 22.30 -3.82 11.72
N HIS A 276 21.66 -4.95 11.39
CA HIS A 276 20.37 -4.94 10.66
C HIS A 276 19.32 -4.11 11.40
N GLN A 277 19.31 -4.17 12.75
CA GLN A 277 18.41 -3.36 13.56
C GLN A 277 18.71 -1.86 13.44
N GLN A 278 19.98 -1.45 13.40
CA GLN A 278 20.35 -0.05 13.18
C GLN A 278 19.97 0.43 11.78
N ILE A 279 20.12 -0.42 10.76
CA ILE A 279 19.64 -0.16 9.39
C ILE A 279 18.11 0.06 9.41
N GLY A 280 17.37 -0.78 10.15
CA GLY A 280 15.93 -0.64 10.32
C GLY A 280 15.53 0.72 10.89
N TRP A 281 16.15 1.14 12.00
CA TRP A 281 15.89 2.45 12.59
C TRP A 281 16.30 3.61 11.69
N ALA A 282 17.47 3.54 11.06
CA ALA A 282 17.92 4.55 10.11
C ALA A 282 16.97 4.70 8.91
N THR A 283 16.44 3.57 8.40
CA THR A 283 15.41 3.57 7.34
C THR A 283 14.09 4.19 7.81
N ALA A 284 13.70 3.99 9.06
CA ALA A 284 12.45 4.54 9.61
C ALA A 284 12.44 6.07 9.73
N VAL A 285 13.60 6.71 9.96
CA VAL A 285 13.72 8.16 10.18
C VAL A 285 13.12 8.99 9.04
N PRO A 286 13.51 8.82 7.76
CA PRO A 286 12.94 9.60 6.67
C PRO A 286 11.44 9.36 6.50
N TYR A 287 10.94 8.15 6.75
CA TYR A 287 9.50 7.88 6.69
C TYR A 287 8.73 8.53 7.85
N GLY A 288 9.33 8.59 9.05
CA GLY A 288 8.77 9.34 10.18
C GLY A 288 8.68 10.84 9.90
N ALA A 289 9.73 11.42 9.31
CA ALA A 289 9.69 12.80 8.81
C ALA A 289 8.60 12.99 7.73
N ALA A 290 8.48 12.03 6.80
CA ALA A 290 7.46 12.07 5.75
C ALA A 290 6.03 12.06 6.33
N VAL A 291 5.75 11.26 7.38
CA VAL A 291 4.44 11.28 8.08
C VAL A 291 4.13 12.68 8.59
N MET A 292 5.06 13.28 9.32
CA MET A 292 4.86 14.63 9.88
C MET A 292 4.66 15.67 8.74
N CYS A 293 5.53 15.64 7.74
CA CYS A 293 5.43 16.54 6.60
C CYS A 293 4.10 16.38 5.86
N MET A 294 3.62 15.15 5.65
CA MET A 294 2.36 14.87 4.96
C MET A 294 1.17 15.54 5.66
N PHE A 295 1.08 15.46 6.99
CA PHE A 295 -0.01 16.11 7.73
C PHE A 295 0.08 17.63 7.70
N LEU A 296 1.27 18.19 7.91
CA LEU A 296 1.49 19.63 7.87
C LEU A 296 1.25 20.21 6.48
N TRP A 297 1.73 19.51 5.46
CA TRP A 297 1.63 19.91 4.06
C TRP A 297 0.19 19.84 3.55
N ALA A 298 -0.51 18.76 3.85
CA ALA A 298 -1.93 18.62 3.52
C ALA A 298 -2.78 19.72 4.18
N ARG A 299 -2.54 19.99 5.47
CA ARG A 299 -3.25 21.06 6.19
C ARG A 299 -2.99 22.44 5.58
N ASN A 300 -1.76 22.72 5.18
CA ASN A 300 -1.41 23.98 4.52
C ASN A 300 -2.08 24.08 3.14
N SER A 301 -2.03 23.03 2.33
CA SER A 301 -2.68 22.95 1.03
C SER A 301 -4.19 23.15 1.13
N ASP A 302 -4.83 22.60 2.17
CA ASP A 302 -6.26 22.79 2.40
C ASP A 302 -6.59 24.21 2.86
N ALA A 303 -5.74 24.83 3.67
CA ALA A 303 -5.92 26.19 4.14
C ALA A 303 -5.72 27.23 3.02
N THR A 304 -4.76 27.01 2.12
CA THR A 304 -4.43 27.92 1.02
C THR A 304 -5.23 27.64 -0.25
N GLN A 305 -5.92 26.48 -0.34
CA GLN A 305 -6.60 25.99 -1.55
C GLN A 305 -5.68 25.89 -2.78
N GLU A 306 -4.36 25.86 -2.57
CA GLU A 306 -3.34 25.77 -3.58
C GLU A 306 -2.83 24.32 -3.66
N ARG A 307 -2.81 23.72 -4.85
CA ARG A 307 -2.44 22.32 -5.09
C ARG A 307 -1.16 22.16 -5.91
N TYR A 308 -0.89 23.06 -6.83
CA TYR A 308 0.22 22.93 -7.79
C TYR A 308 1.59 22.97 -7.10
N TRP A 309 1.83 23.99 -6.28
CA TRP A 309 3.08 24.13 -5.56
C TRP A 309 3.25 23.09 -4.46
N HIS A 310 2.13 22.60 -3.91
CA HIS A 310 2.14 21.53 -2.92
C HIS A 310 2.53 20.16 -3.52
N ILE A 311 2.46 20.00 -4.83
CA ILE A 311 2.99 18.83 -5.55
C ILE A 311 4.38 19.11 -6.12
N ALA A 312 4.58 20.27 -6.73
CA ALA A 312 5.82 20.59 -7.45
C ALA A 312 7.03 20.75 -6.52
N LEU A 313 6.87 21.45 -5.38
CA LEU A 313 8.00 21.67 -4.45
C LEU A 313 8.54 20.38 -3.82
N PRO A 314 7.73 19.49 -3.23
CA PRO A 314 8.24 18.23 -2.68
C PRO A 314 8.88 17.35 -3.77
N SER A 315 8.31 17.34 -4.98
CA SER A 315 8.86 16.57 -6.10
C SER A 315 10.22 17.10 -6.54
N LEU A 316 10.37 18.42 -6.63
CA LEU A 316 11.65 19.06 -6.96
C LEU A 316 12.71 18.82 -5.88
N VAL A 317 12.35 19.00 -4.61
CA VAL A 317 13.26 18.73 -3.48
C VAL A 317 13.68 17.26 -3.48
N GLY A 318 12.75 16.33 -3.69
CA GLY A 318 13.05 14.90 -3.79
C GLY A 318 14.02 14.59 -4.94
N ALA A 319 13.79 15.18 -6.12
CA ALA A 319 14.67 15.00 -7.28
C ALA A 319 16.09 15.52 -7.01
N ILE A 320 16.22 16.72 -6.41
CA ILE A 320 17.52 17.31 -6.04
C ILE A 320 18.23 16.43 -5.02
N MET A 321 17.53 15.94 -3.99
CA MET A 321 18.13 15.10 -2.94
C MET A 321 18.62 13.77 -3.51
N VAL A 322 17.84 13.09 -4.34
CA VAL A 322 18.26 11.84 -5.00
C VAL A 322 19.44 12.07 -5.92
N SER A 323 19.43 13.13 -6.73
CA SER A 323 20.56 13.48 -7.61
C SER A 323 21.81 13.83 -6.83
N SER A 324 21.68 14.55 -5.70
CA SER A 324 22.82 14.88 -4.82
C SER A 324 23.43 13.62 -4.18
N THR A 325 22.61 12.64 -3.81
CA THR A 325 23.07 11.37 -3.26
C THR A 325 23.89 10.61 -4.30
N ALA A 326 23.45 10.57 -5.55
CA ALA A 326 24.19 9.94 -6.64
C ALA A 326 25.53 10.63 -6.92
N ALA A 327 25.62 11.95 -6.71
CA ALA A 327 26.87 12.71 -6.89
C ALA A 327 27.87 12.58 -5.71
N LEU A 328 27.37 12.26 -4.52
CA LEU A 328 28.19 12.12 -3.29
C LEU A 328 28.66 10.68 -3.05
N ILE A 329 28.03 9.70 -3.65
CA ILE A 329 28.44 8.31 -3.60
C ILE A 329 29.54 8.12 -4.66
N ASP A 330 30.76 7.78 -4.21
CA ASP A 330 32.00 7.54 -4.96
C ASP A 330 31.74 6.79 -6.29
N PRO A 331 32.50 7.04 -7.37
CA PRO A 331 32.36 6.41 -8.68
C PRO A 331 32.34 4.87 -8.67
N VAL A 332 32.73 4.23 -7.59
CA VAL A 332 32.60 2.77 -7.38
C VAL A 332 31.13 2.29 -7.50
N PHE A 333 30.15 3.12 -7.16
CA PHE A 333 28.73 2.77 -7.29
C PHE A 333 28.22 2.86 -8.74
N MET A 334 28.83 3.68 -9.59
CA MET A 334 28.48 3.77 -11.02
C MET A 334 28.90 2.51 -11.78
N PHE A 335 29.93 1.81 -11.33
CA PHE A 335 30.41 0.56 -11.93
C PHE A 335 29.53 -0.66 -11.64
N CYS A 336 28.68 -0.61 -10.64
CA CYS A 336 27.71 -1.68 -10.35
C CYS A 336 26.44 -1.59 -11.22
N TRP A 337 26.27 -0.54 -12.02
CA TRP A 337 25.11 -0.30 -12.90
C TRP A 337 25.43 -0.45 -14.39
N SER A 338 26.67 -0.70 -14.75
CA SER A 338 27.10 -1.05 -16.09
C SER A 338 27.32 -2.57 -16.23
#